data_4e74297bf9855c091ad51270c6d7f3e5
#
_entry.id   4e74297bf9855c091ad51270c6d7f3e5
#
_cell.length_a   1.000
_cell.length_b   1.000
_cell.length_c   1.000
_cell.angle_alpha   90.00
_cell.angle_beta   90.00
_cell.angle_gamma   90.00
#
_symmetry.space_group_name_H-M   'P 1'
#
loop_
_entity.id
_entity.type
_entity.pdbx_description
1 polymer ?
#
loop_
_entity_poly.entity_id
_entity_poly.type
_entity_poly.pdbx_seq_one_letter_code
_entity_poly.pdbx_strand_id
1 'polypeptide(L)'
;MDNQMQLVDKNEKTKLVENVQKWVLIEGKLKEINERTKKMREMKTDIGKDICNYMTENKLNNHIEISDGELRFFEKKEYTPLSFGYIEKRLHEIIADDEQVKLIVSYLKDKREVNTSLDIKRHYNK
;
A
#
# COMPACT_ATOMS: atom_id res chain seq x y z
N MET A 1 -12.36 -4.83 -37.09
CA MET A 1 -12.07 -4.29 -35.80
C MET A 1 -11.95 -2.79 -35.80
N ASP A 2 -11.29 -2.25 -36.76
CA ASP A 2 -11.19 -0.80 -36.90
C ASP A 2 -12.52 -0.13 -37.12
N ASN A 3 -13.53 -0.90 -37.51
CA ASN A 3 -14.88 -0.39 -37.76
C ASN A 3 -15.53 0.23 -36.52
N GLN A 4 -15.18 -0.23 -35.33
CA GLN A 4 -15.72 0.33 -34.10
C GLN A 4 -15.23 1.76 -33.86
N MET A 5 -13.97 2.03 -34.21
CA MET A 5 -13.41 3.38 -34.11
C MET A 5 -14.02 4.32 -35.11
N GLN A 6 -14.36 3.81 -36.31
CA GLN A 6 -14.99 4.60 -37.35
C GLN A 6 -16.42 4.97 -37.03
N LEU A 7 -17.11 4.16 -36.24
CA LEU A 7 -18.50 4.40 -35.85
C LEU A 7 -18.63 5.34 -34.64
N VAL A 8 -17.52 5.68 -34.00
CA VAL A 8 -17.51 6.59 -32.85
C VAL A 8 -17.74 8.02 -33.35
N ASP A 9 -18.76 8.67 -32.81
CA ASP A 9 -19.12 10.04 -33.08
C ASP A 9 -17.98 11.00 -32.69
N LYS A 10 -17.86 12.14 -33.36
CA LYS A 10 -16.88 13.17 -33.05
C LYS A 10 -17.01 13.65 -31.60
N ASN A 11 -18.24 13.77 -31.09
CA ASN A 11 -18.49 14.19 -29.73
C ASN A 11 -17.96 13.17 -28.73
N GLU A 12 -18.10 11.88 -29.03
CA GLU A 12 -17.57 10.81 -28.19
C GLU A 12 -16.05 10.79 -28.18
N LYS A 13 -15.42 11.02 -29.34
CA LYS A 13 -13.96 11.12 -29.45
C LYS A 13 -13.43 12.31 -28.67
N THR A 14 -14.09 13.47 -28.77
CA THR A 14 -13.72 14.68 -28.03
C THR A 14 -13.81 14.40 -26.53
N LYS A 15 -14.89 13.75 -26.12
CA LYS A 15 -15.10 13.39 -24.71
C LYS A 15 -14.01 12.44 -24.21
N LEU A 16 -13.63 11.47 -25.02
CA LEU A 16 -12.54 10.55 -24.69
C LEU A 16 -11.22 11.30 -24.50
N VAL A 17 -10.88 12.20 -25.43
CA VAL A 17 -9.67 13.01 -25.35
C VAL A 17 -9.67 13.87 -24.08
N GLU A 18 -10.78 14.51 -23.79
CA GLU A 18 -10.92 15.32 -22.57
C GLU A 18 -10.73 14.46 -21.31
N ASN A 19 -11.31 13.27 -21.29
CA ASN A 19 -11.16 12.36 -20.14
C ASN A 19 -9.72 11.90 -19.96
N VAL A 20 -9.04 11.60 -21.07
CA VAL A 20 -7.61 11.23 -21.03
C VAL A 20 -6.78 12.38 -20.47
N GLN A 21 -7.02 13.61 -20.92
CA GLN A 21 -6.31 14.79 -20.44
C GLN A 21 -6.53 15.03 -18.95
N LYS A 22 -7.78 14.90 -18.51
CA LYS A 22 -8.13 15.03 -17.08
C LYS A 22 -7.47 13.95 -16.24
N TRP A 23 -7.50 12.72 -16.72
CA TRP A 23 -6.88 11.59 -16.03
C TRP A 23 -5.38 11.82 -15.84
N VAL A 24 -4.69 12.24 -16.90
CA VAL A 24 -3.25 12.50 -16.87
C VAL A 24 -2.93 13.63 -15.89
N LEU A 25 -3.72 14.70 -15.92
CA LEU A 25 -3.52 15.83 -15.02
C LEU A 25 -3.68 15.43 -13.55
N ILE A 26 -4.74 14.70 -13.25
CA ILE A 26 -5.03 14.23 -11.88
C ILE A 26 -3.94 13.25 -11.42
N GLU A 27 -3.56 12.33 -12.27
CA GLU A 27 -2.51 11.34 -11.95
C GLU A 27 -1.19 12.03 -11.62
N GLY A 28 -0.80 13.04 -12.41
CA GLY A 28 0.41 13.81 -12.16
C GLY A 28 0.37 14.57 -10.83
N LYS A 29 -0.77 15.19 -10.53
CA LYS A 29 -0.95 15.90 -9.25
C LYS A 29 -0.94 14.96 -8.07
N LEU A 30 -1.58 13.81 -8.20
CA LEU A 30 -1.57 12.79 -7.14
C LEU A 30 -0.16 12.27 -6.88
N LYS A 31 0.64 12.11 -7.92
CA LYS A 31 2.04 11.70 -7.76
C LYS A 31 2.81 12.72 -6.91
N GLU A 32 2.67 14.02 -7.21
CA GLU A 32 3.32 15.07 -6.43
C GLU A 32 2.84 15.08 -4.97
N ILE A 33 1.53 15.00 -4.77
CA ILE A 33 0.95 14.97 -3.42
C ILE A 33 1.42 13.75 -2.65
N ASN A 34 1.46 12.59 -3.29
CA ASN A 34 1.92 11.36 -2.65
C ASN A 34 3.38 11.43 -2.24
N GLU A 35 4.23 12.05 -3.05
CA GLU A 35 5.64 12.26 -2.71
C GLU A 35 5.79 13.17 -1.49
N ARG A 36 5.04 14.28 -1.46
CA ARG A 36 5.03 15.19 -0.31
C ARG A 36 4.48 14.50 0.94
N THR A 37 3.40 13.75 0.78
CA THR A 37 2.78 13.01 1.88
C THR A 37 3.74 11.98 2.46
N LYS A 38 4.47 11.28 1.60
CA LYS A 38 5.48 10.31 2.02
C LYS A 38 6.54 10.96 2.89
N LYS A 39 7.08 12.10 2.44
CA LYS A 39 8.08 12.85 3.20
C LYS A 39 7.53 13.31 4.55
N MET A 40 6.30 13.81 4.57
CA MET A 40 5.66 14.26 5.81
C MET A 40 5.45 13.09 6.79
N ARG A 41 5.05 11.93 6.28
CA ARG A 41 4.91 10.73 7.12
C ARG A 41 6.23 10.28 7.71
N GLU A 42 7.30 10.33 6.92
CA GLU A 42 8.65 10.00 7.38
C GLU A 42 9.09 10.95 8.49
N MET A 43 8.89 12.25 8.31
CA MET A 43 9.19 13.26 9.32
C MET A 43 8.39 13.03 10.60
N LYS A 44 7.10 12.79 10.46
CA LYS A 44 6.23 12.50 11.61
C LYS A 44 6.69 11.27 12.37
N THR A 45 7.06 10.22 11.65
CA THR A 45 7.54 8.97 12.24
C THR A 45 8.84 9.20 13.01
N ASP A 46 9.78 9.93 12.42
CA ASP A 46 11.08 10.20 13.03
C ASP A 46 10.92 11.04 14.31
N ILE A 47 10.12 12.10 14.23
CA ILE A 47 9.83 12.94 15.41
C ILE A 47 9.10 12.13 16.47
N GLY A 48 8.14 11.30 16.06
CA GLY A 48 7.40 10.43 16.97
C GLY A 48 8.29 9.46 17.72
N LYS A 49 9.29 8.89 17.04
CA LYS A 49 10.28 8.01 17.68
C LYS A 49 11.09 8.77 18.73
N ASP A 50 11.51 9.98 18.41
CA ASP A 50 12.27 10.81 19.36
C ASP A 50 11.43 11.13 20.57
N ILE A 51 10.16 11.48 20.40
CA ILE A 51 9.24 11.75 21.52
C ILE A 51 9.05 10.50 22.38
N CYS A 52 8.80 9.35 21.74
CA CYS A 52 8.60 8.09 22.47
C CYS A 52 9.84 7.68 23.25
N ASN A 53 11.02 7.85 22.67
CA ASN A 53 12.28 7.56 23.35
C ASN A 53 12.47 8.46 24.56
N TYR A 54 12.19 9.74 24.42
CA TYR A 54 12.29 10.69 25.53
C TYR A 54 11.34 10.30 26.68
N MET A 55 10.09 9.98 26.35
CA MET A 55 9.09 9.57 27.34
C MET A 55 9.51 8.30 28.08
N THR A 56 10.08 7.34 27.37
CA THR A 56 10.55 6.08 27.93
C THR A 56 11.75 6.29 28.84
N GLU A 57 12.74 7.05 28.39
CA GLU A 57 13.98 7.30 29.14
C GLU A 57 13.72 8.05 30.43
N ASN A 58 12.78 8.99 30.43
CA ASN A 58 12.47 9.82 31.56
C ASN A 58 11.32 9.30 32.42
N LYS A 59 10.76 8.14 32.05
CA LYS A 59 9.65 7.50 32.80
C LYS A 59 8.48 8.46 33.03
N LEU A 60 8.15 9.25 32.03
CA LEU A 60 7.08 10.24 32.11
C LEU A 60 5.70 9.60 31.97
N ASN A 61 4.66 10.39 32.25
CA ASN A 61 3.28 9.95 32.10
C ASN A 61 3.01 9.48 30.67
N ASN A 62 2.00 8.66 30.52
CA ASN A 62 1.64 8.08 29.23
C ASN A 62 0.77 9.00 28.36
N HIS A 63 0.71 10.28 28.69
CA HIS A 63 -0.03 11.26 27.88
C HIS A 63 0.57 12.66 28.00
N ILE A 64 0.34 13.45 26.94
CA ILE A 64 0.72 14.87 26.89
C ILE A 64 -0.50 15.64 26.41
N GLU A 65 -0.87 16.68 27.15
CA GLU A 65 -1.97 17.55 26.76
C GLU A 65 -1.53 18.53 25.67
N ILE A 66 -2.39 18.71 24.67
CA ILE A 66 -2.20 19.66 23.59
C ILE A 66 -3.44 20.53 23.48
N SER A 67 -3.41 21.55 22.62
CA SER A 67 -4.46 22.57 22.56
C SER A 67 -5.86 22.02 22.27
N ASP A 68 -5.99 20.95 21.50
CA ASP A 68 -7.27 20.37 21.11
C ASP A 68 -7.50 18.95 21.62
N GLY A 69 -6.72 18.51 22.59
CA GLY A 69 -6.87 17.17 23.14
C GLY A 69 -5.61 16.70 23.86
N GLU A 70 -5.28 15.43 23.67
CA GLU A 70 -4.07 14.86 24.27
C GLU A 70 -3.43 13.84 23.34
N LEU A 71 -2.13 13.66 23.50
CA LEU A 71 -1.39 12.58 22.87
C LEU A 71 -1.23 11.47 23.90
N ARG A 72 -1.63 10.27 23.55
CA ARG A 72 -1.50 9.08 24.40
C ARG A 72 -0.41 8.18 23.86
N PHE A 73 0.41 7.67 24.77
CA PHE A 73 1.49 6.74 24.43
C PHE A 73 1.06 5.33 24.81
N PHE A 74 1.18 4.40 23.88
CA PHE A 74 0.75 3.03 24.07
C PHE A 74 1.69 2.08 23.36
N GLU A 75 1.72 0.83 23.81
CA GLU A 75 2.48 -0.21 23.14
C GLU A 75 1.67 -0.72 21.94
N LYS A 76 2.19 -0.42 20.76
CA LYS A 76 1.57 -0.87 19.50
C LYS A 76 2.02 -2.31 19.23
N LYS A 77 1.05 -3.19 19.00
CA LYS A 77 1.34 -4.56 18.61
C LYS A 77 1.27 -4.68 17.10
N GLU A 78 2.34 -5.17 16.51
CA GLU A 78 2.38 -5.43 15.07
C GLU A 78 2.66 -6.92 14.89
N TYR A 79 1.81 -7.57 14.11
CA TYR A 79 1.97 -8.98 13.80
C TYR A 79 2.70 -9.14 12.47
N THR A 80 3.58 -10.12 12.41
CA THR A 80 4.25 -10.46 11.16
C THR A 80 3.20 -10.86 10.12
N PRO A 81 3.24 -10.27 8.91
CA PRO A 81 2.30 -10.67 7.86
C PRO A 81 2.41 -12.14 7.53
N LEU A 82 1.28 -12.78 7.24
CA LEU A 82 1.23 -14.18 6.85
C LEU A 82 1.58 -14.33 5.36
N SER A 83 2.80 -13.97 4.99
CA SER A 83 3.31 -14.20 3.63
C SER A 83 3.53 -15.68 3.41
N PHE A 84 3.61 -16.10 2.13
CA PHE A 84 3.89 -17.51 1.82
C PHE A 84 5.24 -17.95 2.37
N GLY A 85 6.24 -17.06 2.33
CA GLY A 85 7.55 -17.35 2.92
C GLY A 85 7.50 -17.56 4.42
N TYR A 86 6.74 -16.74 5.12
CA TYR A 86 6.54 -16.89 6.56
C TYR A 86 5.81 -18.18 6.91
N ILE A 87 4.74 -18.49 6.17
CA ILE A 87 3.97 -19.72 6.35
C ILE A 87 4.87 -20.94 6.14
N GLU A 88 5.65 -20.95 5.07
CA GLU A 88 6.60 -22.02 4.77
C GLU A 88 7.58 -22.23 5.91
N LYS A 89 8.17 -21.15 6.40
CA LYS A 89 9.12 -21.19 7.51
C LYS A 89 8.50 -21.81 8.76
N ARG A 90 7.28 -21.36 9.12
CA ARG A 90 6.61 -21.86 10.32
C ARG A 90 6.15 -23.32 10.17
N LEU A 91 5.74 -23.71 8.97
CA LEU A 91 5.35 -25.10 8.73
C LEU A 91 6.53 -26.06 8.88
N HIS A 92 7.73 -25.64 8.48
CA HIS A 92 8.93 -26.45 8.67
C HIS A 92 9.24 -26.74 10.14
N GLU A 93 8.78 -25.91 11.05
CA GLU A 93 8.97 -26.12 12.48
C GLU A 93 8.10 -27.25 13.05
N ILE A 94 6.98 -27.56 12.39
CA ILE A 94 6.03 -28.57 12.88
C ILE A 94 5.89 -29.77 11.93
N ILE A 95 6.32 -29.65 10.70
CA ILE A 95 6.28 -30.72 9.69
C ILE A 95 7.71 -31.04 9.28
N ALA A 96 8.13 -32.27 9.56
CA ALA A 96 9.51 -32.69 9.29
C ALA A 96 9.80 -32.89 7.81
N ASP A 97 8.80 -33.28 7.01
CA ASP A 97 8.97 -33.56 5.59
C ASP A 97 8.88 -32.29 4.77
N ASP A 98 10.01 -31.87 4.18
CA ASP A 98 10.09 -30.68 3.34
C ASP A 98 9.15 -30.73 2.13
N GLU A 99 8.97 -31.90 1.56
CA GLU A 99 8.10 -32.07 0.39
C GLU A 99 6.63 -31.82 0.74
N GLN A 100 6.20 -32.20 1.94
CA GLN A 100 4.85 -31.92 2.42
C GLN A 100 4.64 -30.41 2.60
N VAL A 101 5.62 -29.71 3.16
CA VAL A 101 5.53 -28.26 3.33
C VAL A 101 5.42 -27.58 1.97
N LYS A 102 6.23 -27.98 1.01
CA LYS A 102 6.17 -27.42 -0.35
C LYS A 102 4.81 -27.69 -0.99
N LEU A 103 4.26 -28.88 -0.80
CA LEU A 103 2.95 -29.24 -1.32
C LEU A 103 1.86 -28.33 -0.74
N ILE A 104 1.88 -28.12 0.57
CA ILE A 104 0.90 -27.26 1.25
C ILE A 104 0.99 -25.82 0.73
N VAL A 105 2.20 -25.27 0.65
CA VAL A 105 2.40 -23.89 0.18
C VAL A 105 1.99 -23.75 -1.28
N SER A 106 2.33 -24.71 -2.12
CA SER A 106 1.91 -24.71 -3.52
C SER A 106 0.40 -24.78 -3.67
N TYR A 107 -0.24 -25.61 -2.87
CA TYR A 107 -1.71 -25.73 -2.85
C TYR A 107 -2.36 -24.39 -2.52
N LEU A 108 -1.87 -23.70 -1.48
CA LEU A 108 -2.39 -22.39 -1.08
C LEU A 108 -2.23 -21.36 -2.19
N LYS A 109 -1.08 -21.34 -2.87
CA LYS A 109 -0.84 -20.43 -3.98
C LYS A 109 -1.76 -20.71 -5.16
N ASP A 110 -1.96 -21.99 -5.50
CA ASP A 110 -2.77 -22.39 -6.64
C ASP A 110 -4.26 -22.17 -6.42
N LYS A 111 -4.72 -22.28 -5.18
CA LYS A 111 -6.13 -22.08 -4.84
C LYS A 111 -6.49 -20.62 -4.59
N ARG A 112 -5.52 -19.75 -4.61
CA ARG A 112 -5.74 -18.32 -4.41
C ARG A 112 -6.58 -17.77 -5.57
N GLU A 113 -7.69 -17.16 -5.23
CA GLU A 113 -8.58 -16.58 -6.22
C GLU A 113 -7.97 -15.33 -6.83
N VAL A 114 -8.16 -15.17 -8.14
CA VAL A 114 -7.65 -14.00 -8.88
C VAL A 114 -8.83 -13.32 -9.56
N ASN A 115 -9.00 -12.04 -9.26
CA ASN A 115 -9.95 -11.17 -9.94
C ASN A 115 -9.18 -10.25 -10.87
N THR A 116 -9.59 -10.20 -12.12
CA THR A 116 -8.93 -9.35 -13.12
C THR A 116 -9.86 -8.25 -13.58
N SER A 117 -9.31 -7.07 -13.82
CA SER A 117 -10.02 -5.93 -14.39
C SER A 117 -9.06 -5.12 -15.24
N LEU A 118 -9.61 -4.41 -16.20
CA LEU A 118 -8.81 -3.52 -17.03
C LEU A 118 -8.53 -2.24 -16.24
N ASP A 119 -7.27 -1.85 -16.19
CA ASP A 119 -6.85 -0.65 -15.49
C ASP A 119 -5.85 0.13 -16.33
N ILE A 120 -5.55 1.34 -15.92
CA ILE A 120 -4.66 2.25 -16.66
C ILE A 120 -3.38 2.45 -15.87
N LYS A 121 -2.25 2.32 -16.55
CA LYS A 121 -0.95 2.61 -15.98
C LYS A 121 -0.22 3.60 -16.87
N ARG A 122 0.30 4.67 -16.26
CA ARG A 122 1.07 5.67 -16.97
C ARG A 122 2.54 5.26 -17.03
N HIS A 123 3.12 5.31 -18.24
CA HIS A 123 4.55 5.12 -18.45
C HIS A 123 5.15 6.44 -18.88
N TYR A 124 6.26 6.81 -18.25
CA TYR A 124 6.96 8.05 -18.57
C TYR A 124 8.10 7.77 -19.53
N ASN A 125 8.28 8.67 -20.48
CA ASN A 125 9.42 8.60 -21.40
C ASN A 125 10.70 8.86 -20.62
N LYS A 126 11.75 8.12 -21.00
CA LYS A 126 13.07 8.29 -20.34
C LYS A 126 13.81 9.51 -20.87
#